data_946635197a760a3639d6a2bf5036706e
#
_entry.id   946635197a760a3639d6a2bf5036706e
#
_cell.length_a   1.000
_cell.length_b   1.000
_cell.length_c   1.000
_cell.angle_alpha   90.00
_cell.angle_beta   90.00
_cell.angle_gamma   90.00
#
_symmetry.space_group_name_H-M   'P 1'
#
loop_
_entity.id
_entity.type
_entity.pdbx_description
1 polymer ?
#
loop_
_entity_poly.entity_id
_entity_poly.type
_entity_poly.pdbx_seq_one_letter_code
_entity_poly.pdbx_strand_id
1 'polypeptide(L)'
;MLNRIVLATTLVALIAAPAAKAGSRYTDPQGRFSVDVPAEWEAGKPEGQKVALVMGRQNGNDLVGACIVVVTETPQTHGREQPEITDAMTAMLTREFWVATYKAQGAQDINVAQLGTRESAGRKVHFVYSEFTTKNQDGSLQRVRAQEEVHAVPGRTHDIGCIARKERFDLAKADFDAIQKSYTPQSGLIAAAPLPAPGQSMLTLFANAGFDGMARVVRAETPNITHVSWPTVTGSAIVHGYGEWQVCEGPNFTGVCMNLNGPMTAATNAAIRIGSARPVASTDPLRGLGNAIATDSMAVISEAMKKIRK
;
A
#
# COMPACT_ATOMS: atom_id res chain seq x y z
N MET A 1 16.95 -4.41 -39.33
CA MET A 1 18.10 -4.03 -38.47
C MET A 1 17.67 -4.28 -37.04
N LEU A 2 18.14 -5.42 -36.47
CA LEU A 2 17.79 -5.84 -35.10
C LEU A 2 18.68 -5.09 -34.10
N ASN A 3 18.10 -4.21 -33.31
CA ASN A 3 18.80 -3.62 -32.17
C ASN A 3 18.69 -4.59 -30.98
N ARG A 4 19.77 -5.30 -30.72
CA ARG A 4 19.97 -6.13 -29.52
C ARG A 4 20.17 -5.18 -28.33
N ILE A 5 19.15 -5.06 -27.47
CA ILE A 5 19.32 -4.46 -26.17
C ILE A 5 19.99 -5.50 -25.28
N VAL A 6 21.25 -5.30 -25.02
CA VAL A 6 22.03 -6.04 -24.01
C VAL A 6 21.53 -5.59 -22.66
N LEU A 7 20.74 -6.42 -21.99
CA LEU A 7 20.44 -6.21 -20.57
C LEU A 7 21.71 -6.54 -19.77
N ALA A 8 22.41 -5.49 -19.37
CA ALA A 8 23.49 -5.60 -18.40
C ALA A 8 22.91 -6.15 -17.09
N THR A 9 23.41 -7.31 -16.68
CA THR A 9 23.20 -7.91 -15.37
C THR A 9 23.90 -7.06 -14.32
N THR A 10 23.24 -6.00 -13.85
CA THR A 10 23.67 -5.29 -12.66
C THR A 10 23.21 -6.08 -11.45
N LEU A 11 24.16 -6.76 -10.82
CA LEU A 11 24.09 -7.24 -9.45
C LEU A 11 23.73 -6.03 -8.59
N VAL A 12 22.44 -5.89 -8.22
CA VAL A 12 22.02 -4.83 -7.31
C VAL A 12 22.56 -5.21 -5.94
N ALA A 13 23.70 -4.62 -5.61
CA ALA A 13 24.18 -4.61 -4.25
C ALA A 13 23.06 -4.09 -3.35
N LEU A 14 22.61 -4.91 -2.42
CA LEU A 14 21.82 -4.50 -1.26
C LEU A 14 22.66 -3.50 -0.48
N ILE A 15 22.57 -2.22 -0.79
CA ILE A 15 23.35 -1.19 -0.13
C ILE A 15 22.45 -0.42 0.81
N ALA A 16 22.83 -0.60 2.07
CA ALA A 16 23.05 0.37 3.11
C ALA A 16 21.84 0.93 3.86
N ALA A 17 20.82 0.11 4.16
CA ALA A 17 20.41 0.06 5.55
C ALA A 17 21.22 -1.08 6.20
N PRO A 18 21.72 -0.96 7.44
CA PRO A 18 22.42 -2.08 8.06
C PRO A 18 21.54 -3.31 7.98
N ALA A 19 22.01 -4.35 7.28
CA ALA A 19 21.31 -5.61 7.22
C ALA A 19 21.07 -6.06 8.65
N ALA A 20 19.82 -6.22 9.06
CA ALA A 20 19.53 -6.71 10.40
C ALA A 20 20.17 -8.10 10.52
N LYS A 21 21.06 -8.27 11.48
CA LYS A 21 21.66 -9.57 11.76
C LYS A 21 20.54 -10.57 12.09
N ALA A 22 20.67 -11.79 11.62
CA ALA A 22 19.76 -12.89 11.91
C ALA A 22 19.36 -12.93 13.40
N GLY A 23 18.08 -12.96 13.70
CA GLY A 23 17.54 -12.88 15.05
C GLY A 23 17.54 -11.49 15.68
N SER A 24 17.51 -10.42 14.89
CA SER A 24 17.52 -9.02 15.33
C SER A 24 16.19 -8.32 15.06
N ARG A 25 15.91 -7.27 15.85
CA ARG A 25 14.79 -6.38 15.62
C ARG A 25 15.13 -5.34 14.55
N TYR A 26 14.37 -5.33 13.48
CA TYR A 26 14.42 -4.27 12.49
C TYR A 26 13.51 -3.11 12.92
N THR A 27 14.00 -1.90 12.81
CA THR A 27 13.21 -0.67 12.98
C THR A 27 13.27 0.12 11.68
N ASP A 28 12.13 0.45 11.12
CA ASP A 28 12.06 1.27 9.92
C ASP A 28 12.75 2.63 10.13
N PRO A 29 13.65 3.06 9.24
CA PRO A 29 14.36 4.33 9.38
C PRO A 29 13.44 5.58 9.48
N GLN A 30 12.22 5.48 8.97
CA GLN A 30 11.18 6.52 9.09
C GLN A 30 10.31 6.36 10.35
N GLY A 31 10.62 5.39 11.22
CA GLY A 31 9.88 5.14 12.45
C GLY A 31 8.44 4.66 12.26
N ARG A 32 8.09 4.09 11.09
CA ARG A 32 6.72 3.67 10.79
C ARG A 32 6.35 2.35 11.43
N PHE A 33 7.31 1.46 11.65
CA PHE A 33 7.11 0.15 12.26
C PHE A 33 8.41 -0.44 12.79
N SER A 34 8.27 -1.53 13.56
CA SER A 34 9.36 -2.43 13.87
C SER A 34 8.90 -3.88 13.78
N VAL A 35 9.83 -4.80 13.52
CA VAL A 35 9.55 -6.23 13.36
C VAL A 35 10.79 -7.04 13.74
N ASP A 36 10.60 -8.23 14.33
CA ASP A 36 11.71 -9.15 14.57
C ASP A 36 12.00 -9.97 13.32
N VAL A 37 13.26 -9.97 12.91
CA VAL A 37 13.76 -10.77 11.78
C VAL A 37 14.28 -12.10 12.33
N PRO A 38 13.68 -13.26 11.98
CA PRO A 38 14.15 -14.54 12.50
C PRO A 38 15.61 -14.85 12.12
N ALA A 39 16.22 -15.76 12.86
CA ALA A 39 17.54 -16.29 12.49
C ALA A 39 17.48 -16.89 11.07
N GLU A 40 18.56 -16.76 10.31
CA GLU A 40 18.69 -17.21 8.91
C GLU A 40 17.86 -16.41 7.88
N TRP A 41 17.16 -15.35 8.32
CA TRP A 41 16.48 -14.43 7.42
C TRP A 41 17.34 -13.20 7.14
N GLU A 42 17.36 -12.79 5.89
CA GLU A 42 17.91 -11.52 5.47
C GLU A 42 16.79 -10.49 5.36
N ALA A 43 17.08 -9.25 5.73
CA ALA A 43 16.13 -8.16 5.67
C ALA A 43 16.78 -6.93 5.04
N GLY A 44 16.06 -6.25 4.16
CA GLY A 44 16.55 -5.04 3.51
C GLY A 44 15.43 -4.24 2.85
N LYS A 45 15.69 -2.95 2.66
CA LYS A 45 14.80 -2.07 1.89
C LYS A 45 15.24 -2.05 0.43
N PRO A 46 14.41 -2.46 -0.53
CA PRO A 46 14.75 -2.34 -1.93
C PRO A 46 14.74 -0.87 -2.38
N GLU A 47 15.76 -0.47 -3.13
CA GLU A 47 15.82 0.88 -3.69
C GLU A 47 14.73 1.12 -4.74
N GLY A 48 14.19 2.34 -4.77
CA GLY A 48 13.25 2.79 -5.80
C GLY A 48 11.88 2.11 -5.75
N GLN A 49 11.52 1.44 -4.64
CA GLN A 49 10.24 0.77 -4.48
C GLN A 49 9.40 1.35 -3.33
N LYS A 50 8.07 1.21 -3.47
CA LYS A 50 7.11 1.55 -2.40
C LYS A 50 7.17 0.58 -1.21
N VAL A 51 7.95 -0.53 -1.32
CA VAL A 51 8.15 -1.50 -0.24
C VAL A 51 8.97 -0.87 0.87
N ALA A 52 8.49 -1.00 2.07
CA ALA A 52 9.19 -0.53 3.26
C ALA A 52 10.26 -1.52 3.74
N LEU A 53 10.01 -2.82 3.55
CA LEU A 53 10.93 -3.89 3.94
C LEU A 53 10.66 -5.16 3.13
N VAL A 54 11.73 -5.84 2.76
CA VAL A 54 11.69 -7.24 2.26
C VAL A 54 12.49 -8.10 3.21
N MET A 55 11.97 -9.24 3.56
CA MET A 55 12.64 -10.27 4.34
C MET A 55 12.58 -11.59 3.58
N GLY A 56 13.64 -12.39 3.64
CA GLY A 56 13.64 -13.70 2.97
C GLY A 56 14.64 -14.66 3.58
N ARG A 57 14.32 -15.95 3.50
CA ARG A 57 15.21 -17.05 3.87
C ARG A 57 15.50 -17.92 2.65
N GLN A 58 16.77 -18.17 2.42
CA GLN A 58 17.26 -19.05 1.37
C GLN A 58 17.92 -20.29 1.97
N ASN A 59 17.84 -21.38 1.26
CA ASN A 59 18.62 -22.60 1.52
C ASN A 59 19.41 -22.92 0.25
N GLY A 60 20.67 -22.52 0.20
CA GLY A 60 21.45 -22.48 -1.02
C GLY A 60 20.81 -21.51 -2.03
N ASN A 61 20.50 -21.98 -3.23
CA ASN A 61 19.84 -21.19 -4.27
C ASN A 61 18.30 -21.27 -4.23
N ASP A 62 17.72 -21.95 -3.23
CA ASP A 62 16.28 -22.17 -3.16
C ASP A 62 15.64 -21.26 -2.11
N LEU A 63 14.68 -20.44 -2.54
CA LEU A 63 13.91 -19.58 -1.65
C LEU A 63 12.95 -20.43 -0.80
N VAL A 64 13.14 -20.42 0.51
CA VAL A 64 12.25 -21.09 1.46
C VAL A 64 10.98 -20.28 1.68
N GLY A 65 11.12 -18.98 1.86
CA GLY A 65 10.01 -18.06 2.05
C GLY A 65 10.45 -16.62 2.02
N ALA A 66 9.50 -15.73 1.76
CA ALA A 66 9.71 -14.29 1.76
C ALA A 66 8.55 -13.56 2.42
N CYS A 67 8.84 -12.47 3.10
CA CYS A 67 7.84 -11.53 3.60
C CYS A 67 8.16 -10.13 3.11
N ILE A 68 7.12 -9.35 2.84
CA ILE A 68 7.23 -7.95 2.49
C ILE A 68 6.38 -7.11 3.43
N VAL A 69 6.81 -5.88 3.66
CA VAL A 69 6.03 -4.88 4.36
C VAL A 69 5.79 -3.71 3.42
N VAL A 70 4.53 -3.39 3.22
CA VAL A 70 4.09 -2.19 2.52
C VAL A 70 3.43 -1.27 3.53
N VAL A 71 3.81 0.01 3.51
CA VAL A 71 3.20 1.04 4.35
C VAL A 71 2.55 2.06 3.45
N THR A 72 1.24 2.21 3.60
CA THR A 72 0.43 3.15 2.84
C THR A 72 -0.06 4.25 3.79
N GLU A 73 0.15 5.50 3.43
CA GLU A 73 -0.43 6.62 4.17
C GLU A 73 -1.94 6.68 3.91
N THR A 74 -2.71 6.66 5.00
CA THR A 74 -4.18 6.66 4.96
C THR A 74 -4.73 7.84 5.78
N PRO A 75 -4.53 9.07 5.29
CA PRO A 75 -4.87 10.29 6.03
C PRO A 75 -6.34 10.36 6.45
N GLN A 76 -7.24 9.67 5.73
CA GLN A 76 -8.66 9.59 6.06
C GLN A 76 -8.95 8.84 7.36
N THR A 77 -7.99 8.12 7.93
CA THR A 77 -8.13 7.44 9.22
C THR A 77 -7.61 8.27 10.40
N HIS A 78 -7.05 9.46 10.14
CA HIS A 78 -6.65 10.36 11.21
C HIS A 78 -7.84 10.79 12.07
N GLY A 79 -7.61 10.81 13.38
CA GLY A 79 -8.64 11.17 14.34
C GLY A 79 -9.76 10.15 14.51
N ARG A 80 -9.64 8.97 13.88
CA ARG A 80 -10.54 7.85 14.09
C ARG A 80 -10.08 6.98 15.23
N GLU A 81 -11.04 6.43 15.94
CA GLU A 81 -10.79 5.41 16.93
C GLU A 81 -10.39 4.08 16.28
N GLN A 82 -9.47 3.35 16.92
CA GLN A 82 -8.97 2.09 16.38
C GLN A 82 -10.07 1.06 16.03
N PRO A 83 -11.15 0.89 16.84
CA PRO A 83 -12.24 -0.01 16.49
C PRO A 83 -12.93 0.36 15.18
N GLU A 84 -13.22 1.65 14.96
CA GLU A 84 -13.86 2.13 13.71
C GLU A 84 -13.01 1.83 12.48
N ILE A 85 -11.69 2.06 12.57
CA ILE A 85 -10.75 1.76 11.50
C ILE A 85 -10.75 0.26 11.22
N THR A 86 -10.70 -0.56 12.26
CA THR A 86 -10.65 -2.02 12.12
C THR A 86 -11.94 -2.58 11.52
N ASP A 87 -13.09 -2.08 11.94
CA ASP A 87 -14.39 -2.53 11.43
C ASP A 87 -14.57 -2.15 9.96
N ALA A 88 -14.19 -0.94 9.58
CA ALA A 88 -14.19 -0.50 8.18
C ALA A 88 -13.26 -1.35 7.31
N MET A 89 -12.05 -1.65 7.79
CA MET A 89 -11.12 -2.54 7.09
C MET A 89 -11.72 -3.94 6.91
N THR A 90 -12.34 -4.47 7.95
CA THR A 90 -12.98 -5.79 7.90
C THR A 90 -14.12 -5.85 6.88
N ALA A 91 -14.95 -4.81 6.84
CA ALA A 91 -16.05 -4.72 5.87
C ALA A 91 -15.55 -4.66 4.42
N MET A 92 -14.38 -4.11 4.20
CA MET A 92 -13.81 -3.86 2.88
C MET A 92 -12.95 -5.01 2.37
N LEU A 93 -12.14 -5.64 3.23
CA LEU A 93 -11.22 -6.71 2.87
C LEU A 93 -11.96 -8.07 2.74
N THR A 94 -12.95 -8.10 1.84
CA THR A 94 -13.75 -9.30 1.57
C THR A 94 -13.00 -10.33 0.72
N ARG A 95 -13.58 -11.51 0.56
CA ARG A 95 -13.05 -12.55 -0.34
C ARG A 95 -12.94 -12.04 -1.78
N GLU A 96 -13.95 -11.33 -2.24
CA GLU A 96 -14.01 -10.76 -3.59
C GLU A 96 -12.90 -9.72 -3.80
N PHE A 97 -12.64 -8.89 -2.78
CA PHE A 97 -11.51 -7.96 -2.77
C PHE A 97 -10.19 -8.69 -2.99
N TRP A 98 -9.89 -9.73 -2.22
CA TRP A 98 -8.65 -10.46 -2.33
C TRP A 98 -8.53 -11.21 -3.66
N VAL A 99 -9.61 -11.82 -4.15
CA VAL A 99 -9.62 -12.47 -5.47
C VAL A 99 -9.34 -11.46 -6.58
N ALA A 100 -10.00 -10.30 -6.56
CA ALA A 100 -9.78 -9.25 -7.56
C ALA A 100 -8.34 -8.73 -7.51
N THR A 101 -7.83 -8.56 -6.32
CA THR A 101 -6.49 -8.12 -5.98
C THR A 101 -5.43 -9.06 -6.58
N TYR A 102 -5.48 -10.37 -6.29
CA TYR A 102 -4.54 -11.34 -6.86
C TYR A 102 -4.68 -11.46 -8.39
N LYS A 103 -5.90 -11.40 -8.94
CA LYS A 103 -6.11 -11.37 -10.39
C LYS A 103 -5.43 -10.19 -11.07
N ALA A 104 -5.51 -9.01 -10.49
CA ALA A 104 -4.86 -7.82 -11.02
C ALA A 104 -3.33 -7.96 -11.12
N GLN A 105 -2.73 -8.89 -10.34
CA GLN A 105 -1.31 -9.25 -10.41
C GLN A 105 -0.98 -10.38 -11.38
N GLY A 106 -1.96 -10.87 -12.08
CA GLY A 106 -1.80 -12.00 -13.00
C GLY A 106 -1.82 -13.37 -12.33
N ALA A 107 -2.28 -13.44 -11.06
CA ALA A 107 -2.50 -14.72 -10.40
C ALA A 107 -3.69 -15.47 -11.01
N GLN A 108 -3.59 -16.79 -11.04
CA GLN A 108 -4.60 -17.72 -11.54
C GLN A 108 -4.95 -18.74 -10.45
N ASP A 109 -6.05 -19.47 -10.61
CA ASP A 109 -6.50 -20.54 -9.70
C ASP A 109 -6.53 -20.08 -8.22
N ILE A 110 -7.07 -18.90 -7.98
CA ILE A 110 -7.03 -18.25 -6.68
C ILE A 110 -8.03 -18.90 -5.74
N ASN A 111 -7.53 -19.35 -4.60
CA ASN A 111 -8.32 -19.88 -3.49
C ASN A 111 -8.00 -19.08 -2.22
N VAL A 112 -8.94 -18.27 -1.76
CA VAL A 112 -8.88 -17.61 -0.43
C VAL A 112 -9.39 -18.62 0.60
N ALA A 113 -8.47 -19.34 1.25
CA ALA A 113 -8.78 -20.46 2.13
C ALA A 113 -9.37 -19.98 3.47
N GLN A 114 -8.80 -18.94 4.06
CA GLN A 114 -9.27 -18.34 5.30
C GLN A 114 -9.21 -16.81 5.20
N LEU A 115 -10.14 -16.18 5.87
CA LEU A 115 -10.29 -14.73 5.89
C LEU A 115 -10.99 -14.33 7.17
N GLY A 116 -10.55 -13.26 7.82
CA GLY A 116 -11.18 -12.77 9.02
C GLY A 116 -10.31 -11.81 9.81
N THR A 117 -10.59 -11.73 11.11
CA THR A 117 -9.79 -10.94 12.05
C THR A 117 -9.18 -11.84 13.10
N ARG A 118 -8.00 -11.46 13.59
CA ARG A 118 -7.32 -12.13 14.71
C ARG A 118 -6.60 -11.11 15.59
N GLU A 119 -6.21 -11.51 16.79
CA GLU A 119 -5.31 -10.71 17.60
C GLU A 119 -3.86 -10.92 17.16
N SER A 120 -3.16 -9.81 16.90
CA SER A 120 -1.73 -9.80 16.59
C SER A 120 -1.08 -8.60 17.25
N ALA A 121 0.00 -8.84 18.01
CA ALA A 121 0.69 -7.81 18.80
C ALA A 121 -0.24 -6.94 19.68
N GLY A 122 -1.27 -7.58 20.29
CA GLY A 122 -2.25 -6.90 21.15
C GLY A 122 -3.25 -6.02 20.41
N ARG A 123 -3.44 -6.25 19.10
CA ARG A 123 -4.37 -5.50 18.24
C ARG A 123 -5.19 -6.45 17.39
N LYS A 124 -6.45 -6.10 17.15
CA LYS A 124 -7.28 -6.79 16.16
C LYS A 124 -6.82 -6.41 14.76
N VAL A 125 -6.38 -7.38 13.99
CA VAL A 125 -5.90 -7.20 12.62
C VAL A 125 -6.73 -8.04 11.66
N HIS A 126 -6.80 -7.62 10.40
CA HIS A 126 -7.37 -8.43 9.34
C HIS A 126 -6.30 -9.42 8.84
N PHE A 127 -6.68 -10.67 8.61
CA PHE A 127 -5.79 -11.67 8.05
C PHE A 127 -6.43 -12.42 6.89
N VAL A 128 -5.59 -12.91 5.98
CA VAL A 128 -5.99 -13.79 4.89
C VAL A 128 -4.94 -14.88 4.65
N TYR A 129 -5.42 -16.10 4.42
CA TYR A 129 -4.64 -17.19 3.85
C TYR A 129 -5.15 -17.51 2.46
N SER A 130 -4.25 -17.54 1.49
CA SER A 130 -4.60 -17.79 0.10
C SER A 130 -3.62 -18.76 -0.56
N GLU A 131 -4.11 -19.44 -1.59
CA GLU A 131 -3.32 -20.27 -2.48
C GLU A 131 -3.65 -19.87 -3.91
N PHE A 132 -2.63 -19.66 -4.75
CA PHE A 132 -2.82 -19.28 -6.14
C PHE A 132 -1.64 -19.69 -7.00
N THR A 133 -1.85 -19.67 -8.30
CA THR A 133 -0.82 -19.94 -9.29
C THR A 133 -0.27 -18.63 -9.82
N THR A 134 1.04 -18.47 -9.86
CA THR A 134 1.73 -17.30 -10.43
C THR A 134 2.70 -17.73 -11.50
N LYS A 135 3.02 -16.83 -12.42
CA LYS A 135 3.94 -17.06 -13.51
C LYS A 135 5.36 -16.63 -13.12
N ASN A 136 6.32 -17.53 -13.27
CA ASN A 136 7.74 -17.25 -13.12
C ASN A 136 8.27 -16.36 -14.26
N GLN A 137 9.49 -15.85 -14.13
CA GLN A 137 10.15 -15.07 -15.20
C GLN A 137 10.41 -15.89 -16.47
N ASP A 138 10.69 -17.18 -16.34
CA ASP A 138 10.85 -18.12 -17.45
C ASP A 138 9.53 -18.55 -18.09
N GLY A 139 8.40 -18.04 -17.57
CA GLY A 139 7.06 -18.36 -18.04
C GLY A 139 6.45 -19.60 -17.39
N SER A 140 7.20 -20.38 -16.61
CA SER A 140 6.67 -21.53 -15.89
C SER A 140 5.65 -21.12 -14.83
N LEU A 141 4.69 -22.00 -14.56
CA LEU A 141 3.67 -21.79 -13.54
C LEU A 141 4.15 -22.34 -12.21
N GLN A 142 3.90 -21.58 -11.15
CA GLN A 142 4.26 -21.95 -9.79
C GLN A 142 3.07 -21.77 -8.86
N ARG A 143 2.75 -22.80 -8.10
CA ARG A 143 1.74 -22.70 -7.05
C ARG A 143 2.35 -22.18 -5.76
N VAL A 144 1.72 -21.18 -5.17
CA VAL A 144 2.20 -20.50 -3.97
C VAL A 144 1.10 -20.45 -2.93
N ARG A 145 1.50 -20.37 -1.66
CA ARG A 145 0.63 -19.98 -0.55
C ARG A 145 1.10 -18.66 0.02
N ALA A 146 0.15 -17.84 0.38
CA ALA A 146 0.37 -16.54 1.02
C ALA A 146 -0.39 -16.47 2.35
N GLN A 147 0.22 -15.78 3.29
CA GLN A 147 -0.34 -15.40 4.58
C GLN A 147 -0.12 -13.91 4.74
N GLU A 148 -1.21 -13.15 4.85
CA GLU A 148 -1.14 -11.70 4.92
C GLU A 148 -1.85 -11.19 6.17
N GLU A 149 -1.30 -10.15 6.79
CA GLU A 149 -1.95 -9.35 7.81
C GLU A 149 -2.00 -7.89 7.40
N VAL A 150 -3.16 -7.29 7.58
CA VAL A 150 -3.36 -5.85 7.39
C VAL A 150 -3.59 -5.20 8.73
N HIS A 151 -2.67 -4.35 9.14
CA HIS A 151 -2.74 -3.53 10.34
C HIS A 151 -3.12 -2.12 9.93
N ALA A 152 -4.34 -1.70 10.22
CA ALA A 152 -4.74 -0.32 10.02
C ALA A 152 -4.63 0.43 11.35
N VAL A 153 -3.89 1.52 11.34
CA VAL A 153 -3.72 2.43 12.47
C VAL A 153 -4.06 3.86 12.02
N PRO A 154 -4.32 4.80 12.92
CA PRO A 154 -4.58 6.18 12.52
C PRO A 154 -3.49 6.71 11.60
N GLY A 155 -3.88 7.15 10.42
CA GLY A 155 -3.02 7.72 9.38
C GLY A 155 -2.25 6.74 8.53
N ARG A 156 -2.23 5.43 8.84
CA ARG A 156 -1.47 4.43 8.09
C ARG A 156 -2.15 3.08 8.02
N THR A 157 -1.90 2.42 6.91
CA THR A 157 -2.17 0.99 6.76
C THR A 157 -0.87 0.27 6.45
N HIS A 158 -0.64 -0.84 7.14
CA HIS A 158 0.52 -1.69 6.97
C HIS A 158 0.05 -3.06 6.50
N ASP A 159 0.60 -3.51 5.40
CA ASP A 159 0.35 -4.84 4.85
C ASP A 159 1.61 -5.68 4.97
N ILE A 160 1.50 -6.83 5.63
CA ILE A 160 2.59 -7.77 5.82
C ILE A 160 2.22 -9.06 5.12
N GLY A 161 2.66 -9.18 3.88
CA GLY A 161 2.46 -10.37 3.06
C GLY A 161 3.65 -11.31 3.15
N CYS A 162 3.42 -12.56 3.59
CA CYS A 162 4.42 -13.63 3.60
C CYS A 162 4.02 -14.72 2.61
N ILE A 163 4.96 -15.18 1.79
CA ILE A 163 4.69 -16.10 0.70
C ILE A 163 5.80 -17.15 0.58
N ALA A 164 5.40 -18.36 0.21
CA ALA A 164 6.30 -19.43 -0.17
C ALA A 164 5.69 -20.29 -1.29
N ARG A 165 6.52 -21.07 -1.96
CA ARG A 165 6.01 -22.18 -2.79
C ARG A 165 5.11 -23.06 -1.93
N LYS A 166 4.05 -23.61 -2.51
CA LYS A 166 3.09 -24.43 -1.78
C LYS A 166 3.77 -25.53 -0.96
N GLU A 167 4.72 -26.23 -1.56
CA GLU A 167 5.47 -27.34 -0.97
C GLU A 167 6.50 -26.93 0.08
N ARG A 168 6.81 -25.63 0.17
CA ARG A 168 7.75 -25.04 1.14
C ARG A 168 7.04 -24.24 2.23
N PHE A 169 5.76 -23.96 2.06
CA PHE A 169 5.02 -23.08 2.96
C PHE A 169 5.06 -23.55 4.42
N ASP A 170 4.87 -24.82 4.65
CA ASP A 170 4.87 -25.39 6.01
C ASP A 170 6.24 -25.30 6.69
N LEU A 171 7.34 -25.28 5.92
CA LEU A 171 8.69 -25.06 6.43
C LEU A 171 8.95 -23.61 6.87
N ALA A 172 8.28 -22.66 6.24
CA ALA A 172 8.42 -21.24 6.52
C ALA A 172 7.36 -20.71 7.51
N LYS A 173 6.27 -21.47 7.72
CA LYS A 173 5.10 -20.97 8.44
C LYS A 173 5.38 -20.49 9.86
N ALA A 174 6.23 -21.20 10.60
CA ALA A 174 6.59 -20.78 11.96
C ALA A 174 7.30 -19.43 11.98
N ASP A 175 8.18 -19.18 10.99
CA ASP A 175 8.86 -17.90 10.84
C ASP A 175 7.86 -16.80 10.41
N PHE A 176 6.94 -17.09 9.49
CA PHE A 176 5.87 -16.17 9.08
C PHE A 176 5.02 -15.72 10.27
N ASP A 177 4.58 -16.68 11.10
CA ASP A 177 3.81 -16.41 12.30
C ASP A 177 4.61 -15.55 13.31
N ALA A 178 5.91 -15.83 13.47
CA ALA A 178 6.79 -15.06 14.35
C ALA A 178 6.97 -13.61 13.86
N ILE A 179 7.21 -13.42 12.55
CA ILE A 179 7.34 -12.11 11.91
C ILE A 179 6.07 -11.30 12.13
N GLN A 180 4.91 -11.85 11.77
CA GLN A 180 3.63 -11.16 11.90
C GLN A 180 3.28 -10.85 13.36
N LYS A 181 3.51 -11.78 14.28
CA LYS A 181 3.27 -11.58 15.72
C LYS A 181 4.16 -10.51 16.34
N SER A 182 5.39 -10.35 15.86
CA SER A 182 6.34 -9.35 16.37
C SER A 182 6.16 -7.97 15.78
N TYR A 183 5.36 -7.86 14.70
CA TYR A 183 5.18 -6.63 13.98
C TYR A 183 4.47 -5.57 14.81
N THR A 184 5.08 -4.39 14.89
CA THR A 184 4.53 -3.27 15.67
C THR A 184 4.40 -2.05 14.75
N PRO A 185 3.19 -1.78 14.22
CA PRO A 185 2.93 -0.60 13.42
C PRO A 185 2.93 0.66 14.28
N GLN A 186 3.35 1.78 13.71
CA GLN A 186 3.23 3.11 14.30
C GLN A 186 2.23 3.94 13.52
N SER A 187 1.40 4.67 14.23
CA SER A 187 0.44 5.62 13.61
C SER A 187 1.18 6.67 12.79
N GLY A 188 0.56 7.12 11.73
CA GLY A 188 1.08 8.22 10.91
C GLY A 188 1.08 9.52 11.72
N LEU A 189 2.26 10.07 11.95
CA LEU A 189 2.37 11.46 12.37
C LEU A 189 2.34 12.30 11.12
N ILE A 190 1.20 12.83 10.74
CA ILE A 190 1.22 13.98 9.84
C ILE A 190 1.76 15.13 10.69
N ALA A 191 2.91 15.66 10.30
CA ALA A 191 3.35 16.98 10.81
C ALA A 191 2.17 17.93 10.61
N ALA A 192 1.57 18.34 11.70
CA ALA A 192 0.22 18.82 11.77
C ALA A 192 0.00 20.07 10.91
N ALA A 193 -0.56 19.89 9.73
CA ALA A 193 -1.64 20.79 9.40
C ALA A 193 -2.78 20.45 10.39
N PRO A 194 -3.34 21.40 11.15
CA PRO A 194 -4.41 21.10 12.07
C PRO A 194 -5.49 20.32 11.31
N LEU A 195 -5.79 19.10 11.79
CA LEU A 195 -6.84 18.29 11.19
C LEU A 195 -8.11 19.13 11.09
N PRO A 196 -8.86 19.07 10.01
CA PRO A 196 -10.16 19.71 9.96
C PRO A 196 -11.00 19.21 11.13
N ALA A 197 -11.77 20.09 11.74
CA ALA A 197 -12.68 19.71 12.80
C ALA A 197 -13.59 18.55 12.33
N PRO A 198 -14.12 17.72 13.25
CA PRO A 198 -15.05 16.66 12.89
C PRO A 198 -16.14 17.21 11.95
N GLY A 199 -16.32 16.57 10.80
CA GLY A 199 -17.25 17.01 9.76
C GLY A 199 -16.65 17.98 8.72
N GLN A 200 -15.41 18.40 8.84
CA GLN A 200 -14.71 19.17 7.81
C GLN A 200 -13.71 18.27 7.07
N SER A 201 -13.68 18.40 5.76
CA SER A 201 -12.68 17.77 4.91
C SER A 201 -11.84 18.84 4.21
N MET A 202 -10.59 18.50 3.90
CA MET A 202 -9.70 19.34 3.09
C MET A 202 -9.24 18.56 1.87
N LEU A 203 -9.03 19.23 0.78
CA LEU A 203 -8.41 18.68 -0.42
C LEU A 203 -7.03 19.32 -0.60
N THR A 204 -5.99 18.51 -0.70
CA THR A 204 -4.66 18.96 -1.12
C THR A 204 -4.40 18.49 -2.54
N LEU A 205 -4.11 19.44 -3.42
CA LEU A 205 -3.72 19.20 -4.81
C LEU A 205 -2.20 19.32 -4.92
N PHE A 206 -1.58 18.45 -5.72
CA PHE A 206 -0.15 18.48 -6.00
C PHE A 206 0.10 18.60 -7.51
N ALA A 207 1.11 19.40 -7.86
CA ALA A 207 1.48 19.60 -9.26
C ALA A 207 1.99 18.35 -9.95
N ASN A 208 2.65 17.44 -9.19
CA ASN A 208 3.27 16.22 -9.71
C ASN A 208 2.53 14.97 -9.24
N ALA A 209 2.73 13.87 -9.97
CA ALA A 209 2.34 12.54 -9.51
C ALA A 209 3.14 12.13 -8.26
N GLY A 210 2.54 11.28 -7.39
CA GLY A 210 3.22 10.81 -6.18
C GLY A 210 3.20 11.80 -5.01
N PHE A 211 2.27 12.75 -5.01
CA PHE A 211 2.07 13.74 -3.94
C PHE A 211 3.27 14.67 -3.73
N ASP A 212 3.89 15.08 -4.81
CA ASP A 212 5.11 15.89 -4.84
C ASP A 212 4.90 17.20 -5.63
N GLY A 213 5.88 18.12 -5.49
CA GLY A 213 5.88 19.40 -6.15
C GLY A 213 5.07 20.47 -5.39
N MET A 214 4.62 21.49 -6.14
CA MET A 214 3.82 22.56 -5.56
C MET A 214 2.50 22.00 -5.03
N ALA A 215 2.17 22.31 -3.78
CA ALA A 215 0.94 21.87 -3.14
C ALA A 215 -0.02 23.05 -2.92
N ARG A 216 -1.32 22.80 -3.11
CA ARG A 216 -2.40 23.75 -2.82
C ARG A 216 -3.46 23.10 -1.94
N VAL A 217 -3.74 23.71 -0.81
CA VAL A 217 -4.80 23.27 0.11
C VAL A 217 -6.10 24.00 -0.20
N VAL A 218 -7.15 23.22 -0.45
CA VAL A 218 -8.52 23.69 -0.68
C VAL A 218 -9.36 23.30 0.54
N ARG A 219 -9.91 24.28 1.26
CA ARG A 219 -10.62 24.10 2.53
C ARG A 219 -12.11 24.34 2.44
N ALA A 220 -12.57 24.92 1.35
CA ALA A 220 -13.96 25.24 1.10
C ALA A 220 -14.25 25.15 -0.39
N GLU A 221 -15.53 25.24 -0.73
CA GLU A 221 -15.96 25.34 -2.11
C GLU A 221 -15.15 26.40 -2.87
N THR A 222 -14.52 25.97 -3.96
CA THR A 222 -13.62 26.79 -4.77
C THR A 222 -14.04 26.68 -6.23
N PRO A 223 -14.84 27.62 -6.71
CA PRO A 223 -15.40 27.59 -8.07
C PRO A 223 -14.34 27.84 -9.14
N ASN A 224 -13.18 28.37 -8.80
CA ASN A 224 -12.10 28.58 -9.75
C ASN A 224 -10.73 28.34 -9.10
N ILE A 225 -10.12 27.21 -9.43
CA ILE A 225 -8.77 26.82 -8.93
C ILE A 225 -7.67 27.37 -9.85
N THR A 226 -7.99 27.66 -11.10
CA THR A 226 -7.01 28.07 -12.12
C THR A 226 -6.51 29.51 -11.96
N HIS A 227 -7.05 30.27 -11.01
CA HIS A 227 -6.56 31.61 -10.73
C HIS A 227 -5.19 31.58 -10.05
N VAL A 228 -4.21 32.10 -10.77
CA VAL A 228 -2.84 32.43 -10.34
C VAL A 228 -1.91 31.23 -10.06
N SER A 229 -1.03 30.98 -11.02
CA SER A 229 0.17 30.11 -10.92
C SER A 229 -0.02 28.62 -10.59
N TRP A 230 -1.23 28.08 -10.69
CA TRP A 230 -1.42 26.62 -10.60
C TRP A 230 -1.18 25.97 -11.96
N PRO A 231 -0.46 24.84 -12.06
CA PRO A 231 -0.32 24.08 -13.30
C PRO A 231 -1.68 23.73 -13.89
N THR A 232 -1.80 23.74 -15.20
CA THR A 232 -3.05 23.37 -15.90
C THR A 232 -3.48 21.93 -15.66
N VAL A 233 -2.60 21.11 -15.07
CA VAL A 233 -2.81 19.69 -14.78
C VAL A 233 -2.40 19.42 -13.35
N THR A 234 -3.25 18.76 -12.58
CA THR A 234 -2.96 18.26 -11.24
C THR A 234 -2.40 16.84 -11.37
N GLY A 235 -1.22 16.61 -10.81
CA GLY A 235 -0.55 15.31 -10.85
C GLY A 235 -1.09 14.31 -9.83
N SER A 236 -1.51 14.80 -8.66
CA SER A 236 -2.10 13.98 -7.58
C SER A 236 -2.90 14.84 -6.61
N ALA A 237 -3.77 14.20 -5.83
CA ALA A 237 -4.60 14.87 -4.84
C ALA A 237 -4.83 13.97 -3.63
N ILE A 238 -5.02 14.59 -2.44
CA ILE A 238 -5.36 13.88 -1.20
C ILE A 238 -6.55 14.58 -0.55
N VAL A 239 -7.57 13.81 -0.23
CA VAL A 239 -8.66 14.26 0.64
C VAL A 239 -8.28 13.93 2.09
N HIS A 240 -8.22 14.97 2.94
CA HIS A 240 -7.96 14.84 4.37
C HIS A 240 -9.25 15.00 5.16
N GLY A 241 -9.39 14.22 6.23
CA GLY A 241 -10.59 14.23 7.08
C GLY A 241 -11.74 13.44 6.48
N TYR A 242 -12.96 13.78 6.90
CA TYR A 242 -14.17 13.01 6.58
C TYR A 242 -14.97 13.68 5.48
N GLY A 243 -15.16 13.00 4.37
CA GLY A 243 -16.00 13.46 3.28
C GLY A 243 -15.44 13.15 1.92
N GLU A 244 -16.21 13.48 0.93
CA GLU A 244 -15.82 13.44 -0.47
C GLU A 244 -15.62 14.85 -0.98
N TRP A 245 -14.75 14.99 -1.97
CA TRP A 245 -14.61 16.19 -2.74
C TRP A 245 -14.98 15.94 -4.20
N GLN A 246 -15.90 16.70 -4.72
CA GLN A 246 -16.13 16.74 -6.15
C GLN A 246 -15.11 17.68 -6.77
N VAL A 247 -14.35 17.20 -7.75
CA VAL A 247 -13.44 17.99 -8.57
C VAL A 247 -13.92 17.97 -10.00
N CYS A 248 -13.87 19.11 -10.67
CA CYS A 248 -14.33 19.27 -12.05
C CYS A 248 -13.24 19.93 -12.90
N GLU A 249 -13.20 19.59 -14.20
CA GLU A 249 -12.20 20.11 -15.13
C GLU A 249 -12.35 21.62 -15.40
N GLY A 250 -13.56 22.10 -15.41
CA GLY A 250 -13.88 23.50 -15.68
C GLY A 250 -14.14 24.32 -14.42
N PRO A 251 -14.16 25.65 -14.53
CA PRO A 251 -14.58 26.54 -13.45
C PRO A 251 -16.08 26.38 -13.16
N ASN A 252 -16.54 26.83 -12.01
CA ASN A 252 -17.94 26.78 -11.57
C ASN A 252 -18.56 25.37 -11.67
N PHE A 253 -17.77 24.35 -11.37
CA PHE A 253 -18.19 22.92 -11.33
C PHE A 253 -18.72 22.42 -12.67
N THR A 254 -18.07 22.84 -13.76
CA THR A 254 -18.41 22.45 -15.13
C THR A 254 -17.40 21.47 -15.70
N GLY A 255 -17.75 20.87 -16.86
CA GLY A 255 -16.92 19.85 -17.51
C GLY A 255 -17.09 18.47 -16.89
N VAL A 256 -16.10 17.61 -17.07
CA VAL A 256 -16.11 16.28 -16.45
C VAL A 256 -15.80 16.44 -14.96
N CYS A 257 -16.66 15.88 -14.12
CA CYS A 257 -16.51 15.90 -12.66
C CYS A 257 -16.31 14.49 -12.13
N MET A 258 -15.50 14.37 -11.08
CA MET A 258 -15.32 13.12 -10.34
C MET A 258 -15.34 13.38 -8.84
N ASN A 259 -15.73 12.37 -8.08
CA ASN A 259 -15.69 12.43 -6.63
C ASN A 259 -14.39 11.77 -6.14
N LEU A 260 -13.69 12.49 -5.27
CA LEU A 260 -12.49 12.03 -4.58
C LEU A 260 -12.84 11.76 -3.11
N ASN A 261 -12.48 10.58 -2.63
CA ASN A 261 -12.69 10.15 -1.25
C ASN A 261 -11.41 9.59 -0.59
N GLY A 262 -10.26 9.88 -1.19
CA GLY A 262 -8.95 9.42 -0.74
C GLY A 262 -7.82 9.94 -1.64
N PRO A 263 -6.64 9.37 -1.54
CA PRO A 263 -5.51 9.73 -2.40
C PRO A 263 -5.80 9.38 -3.86
N MET A 264 -5.54 10.31 -4.76
CA MET A 264 -5.58 10.15 -6.21
C MET A 264 -4.20 10.43 -6.81
N THR A 265 -3.71 9.55 -7.66
CA THR A 265 -2.48 9.79 -8.41
C THR A 265 -2.74 9.74 -9.92
N ALA A 266 -1.93 10.48 -10.68
CA ALA A 266 -2.01 10.44 -12.15
C ALA A 266 -1.69 9.06 -12.75
N ALA A 267 -1.07 8.15 -11.98
CA ALA A 267 -0.82 6.78 -12.41
C ALA A 267 -2.09 5.91 -12.47
N THR A 268 -3.12 6.28 -11.72
CA THR A 268 -4.41 5.57 -11.67
C THR A 268 -5.48 6.22 -12.55
N ASN A 269 -5.32 7.51 -12.87
CA ASN A 269 -6.19 8.26 -13.75
C ASN A 269 -5.34 9.20 -14.60
N ALA A 270 -5.66 9.37 -15.87
CA ALA A 270 -5.00 10.34 -16.74
C ALA A 270 -4.93 11.70 -16.03
N ALA A 271 -3.82 12.41 -16.23
CA ALA A 271 -3.61 13.73 -15.65
C ALA A 271 -4.88 14.60 -15.77
N ILE A 272 -5.48 14.95 -14.63
CA ILE A 272 -6.80 15.60 -14.61
C ILE A 272 -6.59 17.11 -14.47
N ARG A 273 -7.23 17.87 -15.36
CA ARG A 273 -7.44 19.30 -15.11
C ARG A 273 -8.42 19.43 -13.96
N ILE A 274 -8.05 20.19 -12.95
CA ILE A 274 -8.96 20.56 -11.88
C ILE A 274 -9.14 22.07 -11.93
N GLY A 275 -10.30 22.49 -12.46
CA GLY A 275 -10.70 23.88 -12.57
C GLY A 275 -11.53 24.37 -11.39
N SER A 276 -12.22 23.47 -10.71
CA SER A 276 -13.02 23.76 -9.51
C SER A 276 -13.11 22.54 -8.59
N ALA A 277 -13.35 22.79 -7.30
CA ALA A 277 -13.55 21.74 -6.31
C ALA A 277 -14.52 22.17 -5.21
N ARG A 278 -15.33 21.25 -4.71
CA ARG A 278 -16.23 21.46 -3.57
C ARG A 278 -16.35 20.21 -2.72
N PRO A 279 -16.54 20.37 -1.39
CA PRO A 279 -16.90 19.24 -0.55
C PRO A 279 -18.30 18.76 -0.90
N VAL A 280 -18.49 17.42 -0.90
CA VAL A 280 -19.80 16.79 -1.03
C VAL A 280 -20.07 15.93 0.20
N ALA A 281 -21.34 15.83 0.59
CA ALA A 281 -21.72 14.98 1.69
C ALA A 281 -21.42 13.52 1.34
N SER A 282 -20.55 12.86 2.11
CA SER A 282 -20.34 11.42 2.00
C SER A 282 -21.24 10.71 2.99
N THR A 283 -21.89 9.67 2.54
CA THR A 283 -22.66 8.76 3.41
C THR A 283 -21.78 7.67 4.01
N ASP A 284 -20.56 7.49 3.46
CA ASP A 284 -19.57 6.52 3.95
C ASP A 284 -18.20 7.19 4.10
N PRO A 285 -17.84 7.57 5.33
CA PRO A 285 -16.59 8.28 5.59
C PRO A 285 -15.30 7.46 5.36
N LEU A 286 -15.43 6.15 5.24
CA LEU A 286 -14.30 5.25 5.01
C LEU A 286 -14.26 4.68 3.58
N ARG A 287 -15.16 5.11 2.74
CA ARG A 287 -15.17 4.78 1.31
C ARG A 287 -13.86 5.23 0.66
N GLY A 288 -13.18 4.33 -0.01
CA GLY A 288 -11.87 4.59 -0.66
C GLY A 288 -10.65 4.11 0.11
N LEU A 289 -10.77 3.72 1.40
CA LEU A 289 -9.68 3.11 2.14
C LEU A 289 -9.13 1.86 1.42
N GLY A 290 -10.02 1.02 0.84
CA GLY A 290 -9.65 -0.16 0.08
C GLY A 290 -8.86 0.09 -1.19
N ASN A 291 -9.22 1.12 -1.91
CA ASN A 291 -8.53 1.45 -3.15
C ASN A 291 -7.07 1.87 -2.90
N ALA A 292 -6.80 2.57 -1.80
CA ALA A 292 -5.45 2.96 -1.41
C ALA A 292 -4.59 1.73 -1.06
N ILE A 293 -5.16 0.76 -0.35
CA ILE A 293 -4.47 -0.46 0.06
C ILE A 293 -4.23 -1.37 -1.14
N ALA A 294 -5.25 -1.62 -1.96
CA ALA A 294 -5.17 -2.51 -3.11
C ALA A 294 -4.11 -2.07 -4.13
N THR A 295 -4.01 -0.77 -4.39
CA THR A 295 -3.14 -0.25 -5.45
C THR A 295 -1.66 -0.29 -5.05
N ASP A 296 -1.34 -0.04 -3.79
CA ASP A 296 0.04 0.08 -3.32
C ASP A 296 0.65 -1.26 -2.91
N SER A 297 -0.07 -2.11 -2.17
CA SER A 297 0.47 -3.38 -1.67
C SER A 297 0.80 -4.35 -2.79
N MET A 298 0.03 -4.34 -3.83
CA MET A 298 -0.03 -5.43 -4.79
C MET A 298 0.90 -5.31 -5.99
N ALA A 299 1.12 -4.11 -6.52
CA ALA A 299 2.14 -3.90 -7.55
C ALA A 299 3.54 -4.26 -7.04
N VAL A 300 3.70 -4.11 -5.74
CA VAL A 300 4.94 -4.33 -5.01
C VAL A 300 5.21 -5.79 -4.72
N ILE A 301 4.20 -6.57 -4.32
CA ILE A 301 4.34 -8.03 -4.10
C ILE A 301 4.82 -8.70 -5.39
N SER A 302 4.21 -8.34 -6.51
CA SER A 302 4.60 -8.86 -7.83
C SER A 302 6.05 -8.51 -8.19
N GLU A 303 6.49 -7.29 -7.91
CA GLU A 303 7.86 -6.85 -8.24
C GLU A 303 8.91 -7.41 -7.27
N ALA A 304 8.60 -7.47 -5.97
CA ALA A 304 9.44 -8.12 -4.97
C ALA A 304 9.63 -9.60 -5.29
N MET A 305 8.56 -10.30 -5.69
CA MET A 305 8.60 -11.69 -6.13
C MET A 305 9.50 -11.92 -7.35
N LYS A 306 9.57 -10.96 -8.27
CA LYS A 306 10.47 -11.03 -9.42
C LYS A 306 11.95 -10.91 -9.02
N LYS A 307 12.26 -10.16 -7.96
CA LYS A 307 13.64 -9.91 -7.52
C LYS A 307 14.22 -10.99 -6.61
N ILE A 308 13.37 -11.63 -5.80
CA ILE A 308 13.77 -12.75 -4.92
C ILE A 308 14.13 -14.00 -5.75
N ARG A 309 13.81 -14.01 -7.05
CA ARG A 309 14.03 -15.15 -7.97
C ARG A 309 15.35 -15.07 -8.77
N LYS A 310 16.20 -14.10 -8.50
CA LYS A 310 17.56 -14.01 -9.07
C LYS A 310 18.60 -14.56 -8.11
#